data_0fe5b8c6a8762705637617a41363bc75
#
_entry.id   0fe5b8c6a8762705637617a41363bc75
#
_cell.length_a   1.000
_cell.length_b   1.000
_cell.length_c   1.000
_cell.angle_alpha   90.00
_cell.angle_beta   90.00
_cell.angle_gamma   90.00
#
_symmetry.space_group_name_H-M   'P 1'
#
loop_
_entity.id
_entity.type
_entity.pdbx_description
1 polymer ?
#
loop_
_entity_poly.entity_id
_entity_poly.type
_entity_poly.pdbx_seq_one_letter_code
_entity_poly.pdbx_strand_id
1 'polypeptide(L)'
;GTDIVYPATENLSIAVDTERGLLTPVIRDAGDKNIAQIAHEIADLAARTRANKLKPDELGGGTFTLTNTGSRGALFDTPVVFLPQSAILGTGVVFKRPGVVKVAGGEAIAIRSYVYLALSYDHRTIDGADAAGFLGTVKRRLETADFAAALGI
;
A
#
# COMPACT_ATOMS: atom_id res chain seq x y z
N GLY A 1 -21.82 -0.05 -17.37
CA GLY A 1 -22.71 -0.66 -16.36
C GLY A 1 -23.15 0.39 -15.35
N THR A 2 -24.24 0.12 -14.66
CA THR A 2 -24.83 0.99 -13.63
C THR A 2 -24.62 0.45 -12.23
N ASP A 3 -23.96 -0.72 -12.12
CA ASP A 3 -23.81 -1.44 -10.85
C ASP A 3 -22.38 -1.28 -10.30
N ILE A 4 -22.29 -1.11 -8.99
CA ILE A 4 -21.02 -1.18 -8.26
C ILE A 4 -20.91 -2.58 -7.66
N VAL A 5 -19.84 -3.27 -7.96
CA VAL A 5 -19.56 -4.62 -7.43
C VAL A 5 -18.59 -4.49 -6.26
N TYR A 6 -19.00 -4.97 -5.09
CA TYR A 6 -18.14 -5.06 -3.90
C TYR A 6 -17.56 -6.47 -3.83
N PRO A 7 -16.22 -6.63 -3.92
CA PRO A 7 -15.57 -7.93 -3.68
C PRO A 7 -15.88 -8.47 -2.29
N ALA A 8 -16.00 -9.79 -2.16
CA ALA A 8 -16.29 -10.42 -0.86
C ALA A 8 -15.09 -10.37 0.10
N THR A 9 -13.87 -10.29 -0.44
CA THR A 9 -12.61 -10.27 0.33
C THR A 9 -11.63 -9.26 -0.26
N GLU A 10 -10.66 -8.83 0.54
CA GLU A 10 -9.57 -7.95 0.14
C GLU A 10 -8.41 -8.78 -0.40
N ASN A 11 -8.21 -8.76 -1.71
CA ASN A 11 -7.08 -9.39 -2.38
C ASN A 11 -6.07 -8.32 -2.79
N LEU A 12 -4.92 -8.29 -2.13
CA LEU A 12 -3.92 -7.25 -2.30
C LEU A 12 -2.89 -7.63 -3.36
N SER A 13 -2.88 -6.91 -4.48
CA SER A 13 -1.82 -7.01 -5.48
C SER A 13 -0.59 -6.23 -5.05
N ILE A 14 0.59 -6.83 -5.13
CA ILE A 14 1.86 -6.18 -4.80
C ILE A 14 2.68 -6.00 -6.08
N ALA A 15 3.06 -4.77 -6.40
CA ALA A 15 3.90 -4.50 -7.57
C ALA A 15 5.34 -4.99 -7.32
N VAL A 16 5.80 -5.91 -8.15
CA VAL A 16 7.16 -6.48 -8.11
C VAL A 16 7.87 -6.24 -9.42
N ASP A 17 8.97 -5.50 -9.37
CA ASP A 17 9.85 -5.26 -10.50
C ASP A 17 10.75 -6.46 -10.76
N THR A 18 10.84 -6.86 -12.04
CA THR A 18 11.67 -7.97 -12.52
C THR A 18 12.41 -7.58 -13.80
N GLU A 19 13.43 -8.33 -14.18
CA GLU A 19 14.15 -8.13 -15.45
C GLU A 19 13.21 -8.24 -16.69
N ARG A 20 12.07 -8.89 -16.55
CA ARG A 20 11.08 -9.12 -17.61
C ARG A 20 9.93 -8.11 -17.58
N GLY A 21 9.97 -7.13 -16.67
CA GLY A 21 8.94 -6.12 -16.45
C GLY A 21 8.24 -6.26 -15.12
N LEU A 22 7.22 -5.44 -14.92
CA LEU A 22 6.43 -5.37 -13.70
C LEU A 22 5.38 -6.48 -13.66
N LEU A 23 5.35 -7.22 -12.55
CA LEU A 23 4.30 -8.20 -12.25
C LEU A 23 3.62 -7.85 -10.93
N THR A 24 2.36 -8.24 -10.78
CA THR A 24 1.52 -7.90 -9.62
C THR A 24 0.92 -9.15 -8.98
N PRO A 25 1.74 -9.99 -8.31
CA PRO A 25 1.22 -11.14 -7.57
C PRO A 25 0.25 -10.72 -6.47
N VAL A 26 -0.67 -11.62 -6.11
CA VAL A 26 -1.82 -11.33 -5.26
C VAL A 26 -1.74 -12.08 -3.94
N ILE A 27 -1.83 -11.34 -2.85
CA ILE A 27 -2.09 -11.87 -1.51
C ILE A 27 -3.60 -12.00 -1.36
N ARG A 28 -4.08 -13.23 -1.18
CA ARG A 28 -5.51 -13.53 -1.02
C ARG A 28 -5.94 -13.26 0.42
N ASP A 29 -7.19 -12.78 0.57
CA ASP A 29 -7.84 -12.61 1.87
C ASP A 29 -6.95 -11.84 2.87
N ALA A 30 -6.39 -10.71 2.41
CA ALA A 30 -5.42 -9.93 3.17
C ALA A 30 -6.00 -9.38 4.48
N GLY A 31 -7.32 -9.14 4.53
CA GLY A 31 -8.03 -8.70 5.73
C GLY A 31 -8.00 -9.70 6.88
N ASP A 32 -7.88 -11.01 6.58
CA ASP A 32 -7.83 -12.08 7.57
C ASP A 32 -6.41 -12.37 8.11
N LYS A 33 -5.41 -11.62 7.64
CA LYS A 33 -4.00 -11.85 7.95
C LYS A 33 -3.44 -10.78 8.87
N ASN A 34 -2.58 -11.19 9.77
CA ASN A 34 -1.78 -10.25 10.56
C ASN A 34 -0.60 -9.70 9.77
N ILE A 35 0.04 -8.65 10.30
CA ILE A 35 1.17 -7.96 9.63
C ILE A 35 2.33 -8.93 9.35
N ALA A 36 2.63 -9.86 10.26
CA ALA A 36 3.72 -10.82 10.08
C ALA A 36 3.44 -11.80 8.93
N GLN A 37 2.20 -12.28 8.82
CA GLN A 37 1.77 -13.14 7.72
C GLN A 37 1.85 -12.41 6.37
N ILE A 38 1.35 -11.17 6.31
CA ILE A 38 1.41 -10.35 5.09
C ILE A 38 2.87 -10.10 4.69
N ALA A 39 3.74 -9.75 5.65
CA ALA A 39 5.16 -9.50 5.38
C ALA A 39 5.86 -10.77 4.83
N HIS A 40 5.54 -11.93 5.39
CA HIS A 40 6.08 -13.20 4.92
C HIS A 40 5.61 -13.53 3.49
N GLU A 41 4.32 -13.35 3.20
CA GLU A 41 3.77 -13.58 1.86
C GLU A 41 4.34 -12.61 0.82
N ILE A 42 4.53 -11.32 1.17
CA ILE A 42 5.19 -10.35 0.30
C ILE A 42 6.60 -10.83 -0.06
N ALA A 43 7.37 -11.28 0.92
CA ALA A 43 8.75 -11.75 0.69
C ALA A 43 8.78 -12.99 -0.21
N ASP A 44 7.92 -13.97 0.06
CA ASP A 44 7.80 -15.19 -0.75
C ASP A 44 7.38 -14.89 -2.19
N LEU A 45 6.28 -14.16 -2.36
CA LEU A 45 5.76 -13.77 -3.67
C LEU A 45 6.80 -12.98 -4.47
N ALA A 46 7.48 -12.02 -3.84
CA ALA A 46 8.52 -11.24 -4.52
C ALA A 46 9.70 -12.11 -4.97
N ALA A 47 10.15 -13.06 -4.14
CA ALA A 47 11.23 -13.99 -4.50
C ALA A 47 10.82 -14.90 -5.66
N ARG A 48 9.62 -15.50 -5.58
CA ARG A 48 9.11 -16.39 -6.65
C ARG A 48 8.82 -15.63 -7.95
N THR A 49 8.37 -14.39 -7.86
CA THR A 49 8.15 -13.52 -9.03
C THR A 49 9.46 -13.29 -9.78
N ARG A 50 10.53 -12.88 -9.08
CA ARG A 50 11.85 -12.67 -9.69
C ARG A 50 12.46 -13.94 -10.22
N ALA A 51 12.21 -15.08 -9.58
CA ALA A 51 12.65 -16.41 -10.02
C ALA A 51 11.79 -17.00 -11.14
N ASN A 52 10.75 -16.30 -11.62
CA ASN A 52 9.76 -16.77 -12.61
C ASN A 52 9.07 -18.09 -12.20
N LYS A 53 8.73 -18.20 -10.91
CA LYS A 53 8.10 -19.38 -10.29
C LYS A 53 6.66 -19.14 -9.82
N LEU A 54 6.04 -18.05 -10.26
CA LEU A 54 4.62 -17.82 -9.98
C LEU A 54 3.73 -18.74 -10.80
N LYS A 55 2.61 -19.13 -10.21
CA LYS A 55 1.53 -19.79 -10.93
C LYS A 55 0.62 -18.73 -11.57
N PRO A 56 -0.04 -19.04 -12.69
CA PRO A 56 -0.92 -18.07 -13.37
C PRO A 56 -2.07 -17.55 -12.51
N ASP A 57 -2.59 -18.36 -11.60
CA ASP A 57 -3.66 -18.00 -10.67
C ASP A 57 -3.21 -17.01 -9.57
N GLU A 58 -1.90 -16.88 -9.35
CA GLU A 58 -1.34 -15.91 -8.39
C GLU A 58 -1.25 -14.48 -8.96
N LEU A 59 -1.50 -14.27 -10.24
CA LEU A 59 -1.44 -12.98 -10.92
C LEU A 59 -2.80 -12.32 -11.14
N GLY A 60 -3.90 -13.03 -10.86
CA GLY A 60 -5.25 -12.55 -11.12
C GLY A 60 -6.10 -12.40 -9.86
N GLY A 61 -7.19 -11.64 -9.95
CA GLY A 61 -8.20 -11.51 -8.89
C GLY A 61 -7.82 -10.57 -7.74
N GLY A 62 -6.82 -9.72 -7.91
CA GLY A 62 -6.54 -8.62 -7.00
C GLY A 62 -7.67 -7.59 -7.01
N THR A 63 -8.00 -7.03 -5.85
CA THR A 63 -9.05 -6.02 -5.67
C THR A 63 -8.50 -4.63 -5.39
N PHE A 64 -7.25 -4.55 -4.97
CA PHE A 64 -6.50 -3.32 -4.69
C PHE A 64 -5.02 -3.55 -4.98
N THR A 65 -4.27 -2.53 -5.38
CA THR A 65 -2.83 -2.65 -5.64
C THR A 65 -2.02 -1.75 -4.72
N LEU A 66 -0.91 -2.26 -4.22
CA LEU A 66 0.14 -1.52 -3.53
C LEU A 66 1.40 -1.50 -4.38
N THR A 67 1.96 -0.31 -4.62
CA THR A 67 3.25 -0.13 -5.31
C THR A 67 4.22 0.67 -4.45
N ASN A 68 5.48 0.25 -4.39
CA ASN A 68 6.53 0.93 -3.64
C ASN A 68 7.63 1.43 -4.59
N THR A 69 7.46 2.65 -5.10
CA THR A 69 8.48 3.32 -5.92
C THR A 69 9.56 4.00 -5.08
N GLY A 70 9.30 4.19 -3.79
CA GLY A 70 10.31 4.67 -2.84
C GLY A 70 11.50 3.73 -2.68
N SER A 71 11.33 2.44 -2.92
CA SER A 71 12.43 1.46 -2.98
C SER A 71 13.42 1.74 -4.11
N ARG A 72 13.03 2.53 -5.12
CA ARG A 72 13.84 3.03 -6.23
C ARG A 72 14.23 4.50 -6.07
N GLY A 73 13.95 5.11 -4.91
CA GLY A 73 14.32 6.48 -4.58
C GLY A 73 13.29 7.55 -4.99
N ALA A 74 12.12 7.17 -5.50
CA ALA A 74 11.09 8.14 -5.85
C ALA A 74 10.51 8.79 -4.58
N LEU A 75 10.45 10.12 -4.56
CA LEU A 75 9.87 10.87 -3.43
C LEU A 75 8.37 10.59 -3.31
N PHE A 76 7.67 10.60 -4.42
CA PHE A 76 6.27 10.20 -4.57
C PHE A 76 6.03 9.74 -6.01
N ASP A 77 4.87 9.17 -6.26
CA ASP A 77 4.47 8.70 -7.59
C ASP A 77 2.99 9.01 -7.82
N THR A 78 2.55 8.94 -9.07
CA THR A 78 1.15 8.99 -9.49
C THR A 78 0.80 7.67 -10.17
N PRO A 79 0.58 6.60 -9.40
CA PRO A 79 0.41 5.27 -9.96
C PRO A 79 -0.85 5.17 -10.83
N VAL A 80 -0.80 4.31 -11.84
CA VAL A 80 -1.95 4.08 -12.74
C VAL A 80 -2.82 2.95 -12.19
N VAL A 81 -4.13 3.18 -12.10
CA VAL A 81 -5.09 2.18 -11.63
C VAL A 81 -5.13 0.99 -12.57
N PHE A 82 -4.99 -0.19 -12.01
CA PHE A 82 -5.05 -1.46 -12.75
C PHE A 82 -6.50 -1.96 -12.84
N LEU A 83 -7.15 -1.75 -13.98
CA LEU A 83 -8.54 -2.19 -14.17
C LEU A 83 -8.67 -3.73 -14.08
N PRO A 84 -9.75 -4.26 -13.51
CA PRO A 84 -10.97 -3.56 -13.05
C PRO A 84 -10.92 -3.07 -11.59
N GLN A 85 -9.76 -3.01 -10.96
CA GLN A 85 -9.61 -2.47 -9.60
C GLN A 85 -9.99 -0.98 -9.57
N SER A 86 -10.45 -0.51 -8.40
CA SER A 86 -10.89 0.88 -8.24
C SER A 86 -9.80 1.81 -7.74
N ALA A 87 -8.72 1.29 -7.16
CA ALA A 87 -7.65 2.13 -6.62
C ALA A 87 -6.30 1.43 -6.54
N ILE A 88 -5.24 2.23 -6.45
CA ILE A 88 -3.86 1.82 -6.21
C ILE A 88 -3.20 2.82 -5.25
N LEU A 89 -2.50 2.30 -4.24
CA LEU A 89 -1.71 3.08 -3.30
C LEU A 89 -0.23 3.01 -3.66
N GLY A 90 0.37 4.18 -3.87
CA GLY A 90 1.82 4.34 -4.03
C GLY A 90 2.48 4.79 -2.74
N THR A 91 3.62 4.19 -2.41
CA THR A 91 4.48 4.63 -1.30
C THR A 91 5.79 5.19 -1.83
N GLY A 92 6.15 6.41 -1.39
CA GLY A 92 7.43 7.05 -1.70
C GLY A 92 8.55 6.58 -0.77
N VAL A 93 9.75 7.13 -0.98
CA VAL A 93 10.89 6.90 -0.12
C VAL A 93 10.67 7.54 1.27
N VAL A 94 11.14 6.86 2.30
CA VAL A 94 11.21 7.45 3.64
C VAL A 94 12.43 8.37 3.72
N PHE A 95 12.22 9.64 4.08
CA PHE A 95 13.27 10.64 4.17
C PHE A 95 13.15 11.46 5.45
N LYS A 96 14.25 12.09 5.87
CA LYS A 96 14.30 12.94 7.05
C LYS A 96 14.25 14.40 6.67
N ARG A 97 13.47 15.21 7.43
CA ARG A 97 13.47 16.66 7.33
C ARG A 97 13.11 17.28 8.69
N PRO A 98 13.43 18.59 8.92
CA PRO A 98 12.91 19.34 10.05
C PRO A 98 11.38 19.40 9.99
N GLY A 99 10.74 19.23 11.13
CA GLY A 99 9.29 19.38 11.28
C GLY A 99 8.93 19.93 12.64
N VAL A 100 7.78 20.59 12.73
CA VAL A 100 7.25 21.09 14.00
C VAL A 100 6.64 19.91 14.76
N VAL A 101 7.01 19.80 16.04
CA VAL A 101 6.49 18.78 16.96
C VAL A 101 5.95 19.45 18.21
N LYS A 102 4.88 18.89 18.77
CA LYS A 102 4.36 19.31 20.06
C LYS A 102 5.24 18.74 21.18
N VAL A 103 5.62 19.59 22.11
CA VAL A 103 6.39 19.24 23.32
C VAL A 103 5.74 19.85 24.54
N ALA A 104 6.16 19.43 25.73
CA ALA A 104 5.72 20.07 26.97
C ALA A 104 6.11 21.58 26.94
N GLY A 105 5.12 22.45 26.96
CA GLY A 105 5.32 23.92 26.92
C GLY A 105 5.20 24.55 25.52
N GLY A 106 4.81 23.82 24.46
CA GLY A 106 4.57 24.43 23.15
C GLY A 106 4.99 23.60 21.96
N GLU A 107 5.69 24.21 21.02
CA GLU A 107 6.16 23.59 19.79
C GLU A 107 7.69 23.69 19.69
N ALA A 108 8.30 22.67 19.07
CA ALA A 108 9.73 22.66 18.78
C ALA A 108 10.00 22.15 17.36
N ILE A 109 11.16 22.47 16.82
CA ILE A 109 11.64 21.89 15.56
C ILE A 109 12.42 20.62 15.89
N ALA A 110 12.03 19.51 15.29
CA ALA A 110 12.73 18.24 15.42
C ALA A 110 12.90 17.55 14.07
N ILE A 111 13.91 16.69 13.96
CA ILE A 111 14.09 15.84 12.78
C ILE A 111 13.06 14.71 12.84
N ARG A 112 12.28 14.55 11.77
CA ARG A 112 11.25 13.52 11.63
C ARG A 112 11.43 12.76 10.32
N SER A 113 11.00 11.52 10.34
CA SER A 113 10.89 10.71 9.11
C SER A 113 9.54 10.98 8.46
N TYR A 114 9.57 11.18 7.14
CA TYR A 114 8.39 11.45 6.33
C TYR A 114 8.32 10.44 5.18
N VAL A 115 7.10 10.13 4.78
CA VAL A 115 6.80 9.35 3.58
C VAL A 115 5.58 9.96 2.90
N TYR A 116 5.60 10.03 1.58
CA TYR A 116 4.41 10.37 0.80
C TYR A 116 3.64 9.11 0.46
N LEU A 117 2.33 9.18 0.65
CA LEU A 117 1.37 8.17 0.22
C LEU A 117 0.51 8.81 -0.86
N ALA A 118 0.44 8.19 -2.04
CA ALA A 118 -0.33 8.67 -3.16
C ALA A 118 -1.38 7.63 -3.54
N LEU A 119 -2.65 8.03 -3.58
CA LEU A 119 -3.75 7.18 -3.99
C LEU A 119 -4.28 7.64 -5.34
N SER A 120 -4.20 6.76 -6.34
CA SER A 120 -4.95 6.92 -7.58
C SER A 120 -6.20 6.06 -7.54
N TYR A 121 -7.32 6.55 -8.05
CA TYR A 121 -8.59 5.85 -7.95
C TYR A 121 -9.52 6.15 -9.14
N ASP A 122 -10.47 5.26 -9.37
CA ASP A 122 -11.52 5.44 -10.37
C ASP A 122 -12.58 6.41 -9.83
N HIS A 123 -12.55 7.65 -10.33
CA HIS A 123 -13.44 8.71 -9.85
C HIS A 123 -14.92 8.51 -10.23
N ARG A 124 -15.23 7.42 -10.93
CA ARG A 124 -16.62 7.01 -11.18
C ARG A 124 -17.24 6.31 -9.97
N THR A 125 -16.42 5.74 -9.09
CA THR A 125 -16.83 4.93 -7.93
C THR A 125 -16.32 5.47 -6.59
N ILE A 126 -15.26 6.27 -6.59
CA ILE A 126 -14.61 6.83 -5.40
C ILE A 126 -14.55 8.35 -5.58
N ASP A 127 -14.92 9.11 -4.58
CA ASP A 127 -14.75 10.55 -4.57
C ASP A 127 -13.53 11.02 -3.76
N GLY A 128 -13.26 12.33 -3.78
CA GLY A 128 -12.12 12.91 -3.09
C GLY A 128 -12.23 12.83 -1.56
N ALA A 129 -13.44 12.82 -1.01
CA ALA A 129 -13.66 12.69 0.43
C ALA A 129 -13.37 11.27 0.90
N ASP A 130 -13.82 10.26 0.15
CA ASP A 130 -13.53 8.85 0.40
C ASP A 130 -12.01 8.59 0.34
N ALA A 131 -11.36 9.08 -0.72
CA ALA A 131 -9.91 8.94 -0.91
C ALA A 131 -9.10 9.59 0.22
N ALA A 132 -9.47 10.81 0.63
CA ALA A 132 -8.85 11.50 1.75
C ALA A 132 -9.10 10.79 3.09
N GLY A 133 -10.30 10.26 3.30
CA GLY A 133 -10.67 9.46 4.48
C GLY A 133 -9.84 8.20 4.60
N PHE A 134 -9.66 7.47 3.50
CA PHE A 134 -8.80 6.29 3.42
C PHE A 134 -7.35 6.63 3.79
N LEU A 135 -6.75 7.60 3.11
CA LEU A 135 -5.36 8.03 3.39
C LEU A 135 -5.20 8.54 4.83
N GLY A 136 -6.18 9.28 5.34
CA GLY A 136 -6.20 9.75 6.73
C GLY A 136 -6.22 8.61 7.75
N THR A 137 -6.91 7.52 7.44
CA THR A 137 -6.93 6.32 8.27
C THR A 137 -5.59 5.59 8.25
N VAL A 138 -5.01 5.39 7.06
CA VAL A 138 -3.66 4.79 6.92
C VAL A 138 -2.62 5.62 7.68
N LYS A 139 -2.62 6.96 7.47
CA LYS A 139 -1.73 7.90 8.18
C LYS A 139 -1.84 7.74 9.69
N ARG A 140 -3.06 7.79 10.23
CA ARG A 140 -3.30 7.68 11.67
C ARG A 140 -2.78 6.36 12.23
N ARG A 141 -3.00 5.23 11.53
CA ARG A 141 -2.50 3.92 11.95
C ARG A 141 -0.97 3.87 11.98
N LEU A 142 -0.31 4.43 10.97
CA LEU A 142 1.15 4.51 10.92
C LEU A 142 1.73 5.42 12.01
N GLU A 143 1.10 6.57 12.28
CA GLU A 143 1.60 7.55 13.26
C GLU A 143 1.37 7.12 14.71
N THR A 144 0.31 6.38 15.01
CA THR A 144 0.10 5.82 16.35
C THR A 144 1.06 4.68 16.67
N ALA A 145 1.58 3.99 15.64
CA ALA A 145 2.54 2.88 15.74
C ALA A 145 2.13 1.77 16.73
N ASP A 146 0.83 1.63 16.99
CA ASP A 146 0.28 0.56 17.86
C ASP A 146 -0.04 -0.66 17.00
N PHE A 147 0.96 -1.53 16.84
CA PHE A 147 0.88 -2.74 16.03
C PHE A 147 0.99 -4.05 16.84
N ALA A 148 1.03 -3.99 18.17
CA ALA A 148 1.20 -5.18 19.01
C ALA A 148 0.11 -6.24 18.72
N ALA A 149 -1.17 -5.85 18.76
CA ALA A 149 -2.26 -6.75 18.44
C ALA A 149 -2.21 -7.30 17.00
N ALA A 150 -1.80 -6.46 16.03
CA ALA A 150 -1.68 -6.86 14.63
C ALA A 150 -0.45 -7.74 14.35
N LEU A 151 0.51 -7.80 15.27
CA LEU A 151 1.67 -8.70 15.26
C LEU A 151 1.41 -9.99 16.06
N GLY A 152 0.33 -10.03 16.85
CA GLY A 152 0.00 -11.16 17.70
C GLY A 152 0.85 -11.25 18.97
N ILE A 153 1.33 -10.12 19.48
CA ILE A 153 2.13 -9.99 20.73
C ILE A 153 1.48 -9.05 21.71
#